data_4be46adc61f33daa717c44706cbe6bee
#
_entry.id   4be46adc61f33daa717c44706cbe6bee
#
_cell.length_a   1.000
_cell.length_b   1.000
_cell.length_c   1.000
_cell.angle_alpha   90.00
_cell.angle_beta   90.00
_cell.angle_gamma   90.00
#
_symmetry.space_group_name_H-M   'P 1'
#
loop_
_entity.id
_entity.type
_entity.pdbx_description
1 polymer ?
#
loop_
_entity_poly.entity_id
_entity_poly.type
_entity_poly.pdbx_seq_one_letter_code
_entity_poly.pdbx_strand_id
1 'polypeptide(L)'
;MWSDLFANMSNTNFFNFSFLPKYLPAFVKGFEYTLLLAVVSVALAVIPALLLAMMRLSKNRFVRGISGAYIAVFRSTPLLVQLSIIYFGLFQFINLPRYLLFGFIAINRFVPGVVALALNSSAYVAEIFRAGILAVDKGQTEAARSLGLSQWQAMKLVVLPQAIKNVLPALANEVVTMVKESSICST
;
A
#
# COMPACT_ATOMS: atom_id res chain seq x y z
N MET A 1 -48.00 -2.04 16.56
CA MET A 1 -46.53 -1.86 16.79
C MET A 1 -45.70 -2.29 15.59
N TRP A 2 -45.70 -3.55 15.13
CA TRP A 2 -44.96 -3.96 13.91
C TRP A 2 -45.61 -3.41 12.63
N SER A 3 -46.94 -3.37 12.52
CA SER A 3 -47.68 -2.77 11.40
C SER A 3 -47.37 -1.27 11.22
N ASP A 4 -47.23 -0.53 12.31
CA ASP A 4 -46.94 0.90 12.28
C ASP A 4 -45.45 1.18 11.91
N LEU A 5 -44.57 0.26 12.30
CA LEU A 5 -43.14 0.27 11.86
C LEU A 5 -43.03 0.02 10.36
N PHE A 6 -43.74 -0.97 9.81
CA PHE A 6 -43.74 -1.24 8.37
C PHE A 6 -44.44 -0.15 7.55
N ALA A 7 -45.54 0.45 8.07
CA ALA A 7 -46.18 1.58 7.42
C ALA A 7 -45.29 2.85 7.39
N ASN A 8 -44.57 3.12 8.47
CA ASN A 8 -43.55 4.19 8.49
C ASN A 8 -42.35 3.88 7.59
N MET A 9 -41.90 2.64 7.47
CA MET A 9 -40.83 2.24 6.54
C MET A 9 -41.24 2.38 5.07
N SER A 10 -42.53 2.18 4.73
CA SER A 10 -43.03 2.40 3.36
C SER A 10 -43.18 3.86 2.98
N ASN A 11 -43.33 4.76 3.95
CA ASN A 11 -43.44 6.21 3.74
C ASN A 11 -42.12 6.97 3.84
N THR A 12 -41.07 6.37 4.41
CA THR A 12 -39.73 6.90 4.34
C THR A 12 -39.12 6.41 3.04
N ASN A 13 -38.85 7.32 2.11
CA ASN A 13 -38.00 7.05 0.94
C ASN A 13 -36.62 6.59 1.45
N PHE A 14 -36.47 5.29 1.73
CA PHE A 14 -35.23 4.65 2.21
C PHE A 14 -34.05 4.96 1.28
N PHE A 15 -34.32 5.32 0.02
CA PHE A 15 -33.37 5.70 -1.01
C PHE A 15 -33.59 7.15 -1.47
N ASN A 16 -33.51 8.10 -0.54
CA ASN A 16 -33.55 9.51 -0.93
C ASN A 16 -32.17 10.00 -1.36
N PHE A 17 -31.91 10.03 -2.66
CA PHE A 17 -30.68 10.52 -3.27
C PHE A 17 -30.72 12.01 -3.61
N SER A 18 -31.70 12.78 -3.15
CA SER A 18 -31.82 14.21 -3.45
C SER A 18 -30.64 15.05 -2.95
N PHE A 19 -29.87 14.54 -1.98
CA PHE A 19 -28.65 15.18 -1.49
C PHE A 19 -27.46 15.00 -2.46
N LEU A 20 -27.49 14.01 -3.35
CA LEU A 20 -26.35 13.61 -4.17
C LEU A 20 -25.83 14.75 -5.07
N PRO A 21 -26.65 15.51 -5.81
CA PRO A 21 -26.16 16.60 -6.64
C PRO A 21 -25.43 17.69 -5.83
N LYS A 22 -25.89 17.96 -4.60
CA LYS A 22 -25.27 18.95 -3.71
C LYS A 22 -23.89 18.53 -3.24
N TYR A 23 -23.69 17.25 -2.91
CA TYR A 23 -22.45 16.73 -2.33
C TYR A 23 -21.54 16.03 -3.34
N LEU A 24 -22.00 15.79 -4.57
CA LEU A 24 -21.23 15.11 -5.61
C LEU A 24 -19.84 15.73 -5.83
N PRO A 25 -19.67 17.08 -5.88
CA PRO A 25 -18.34 17.67 -6.03
C PRO A 25 -17.39 17.34 -4.86
N ALA A 26 -17.93 17.22 -3.64
CA ALA A 26 -17.14 16.83 -2.47
C ALA A 26 -16.72 15.35 -2.52
N PHE A 27 -17.62 14.46 -2.98
CA PHE A 27 -17.30 13.05 -3.19
C PHE A 27 -16.22 12.87 -4.26
N VAL A 28 -16.30 13.60 -5.38
CA VAL A 28 -15.29 13.53 -6.45
C VAL A 28 -13.92 13.97 -5.92
N LYS A 29 -13.85 15.11 -5.23
CA LYS A 29 -12.58 15.58 -4.61
C LYS A 29 -12.03 14.59 -3.57
N GLY A 30 -12.90 14.01 -2.76
CA GLY A 30 -12.50 12.97 -1.81
C GLY A 30 -11.95 11.71 -2.49
N PHE A 31 -12.55 11.31 -3.60
CA PHE A 31 -12.09 10.20 -4.41
C PHE A 31 -10.73 10.48 -5.07
N GLU A 32 -10.55 11.67 -5.66
CA GLU A 32 -9.27 12.12 -6.21
C GLU A 32 -8.16 12.13 -5.15
N TYR A 33 -8.46 12.65 -3.95
CA TYR A 33 -7.55 12.66 -2.82
C TYR A 33 -7.14 11.24 -2.40
N THR A 34 -8.12 10.35 -2.29
CA THR A 34 -7.91 8.93 -1.93
C THR A 34 -7.03 8.22 -2.96
N LEU A 35 -7.32 8.37 -4.24
CA LEU A 35 -6.51 7.78 -5.32
C LEU A 35 -5.08 8.32 -5.32
N LEU A 36 -4.91 9.62 -5.19
CA LEU A 36 -3.59 10.25 -5.16
C LEU A 36 -2.78 9.75 -3.96
N LEU A 37 -3.41 9.71 -2.78
CA LEU A 37 -2.78 9.22 -1.56
C LEU A 37 -2.31 7.75 -1.73
N ALA A 38 -3.18 6.88 -2.24
CA ALA A 38 -2.87 5.46 -2.45
C ALA A 38 -1.73 5.27 -3.47
N VAL A 39 -1.84 5.90 -4.65
CA VAL A 39 -0.86 5.76 -5.72
C VAL A 39 0.51 6.30 -5.31
N VAL A 40 0.56 7.48 -4.71
CA VAL A 40 1.81 8.09 -4.24
C VAL A 40 2.45 7.24 -3.14
N SER A 41 1.67 6.73 -2.20
CA SER A 41 2.17 5.89 -1.11
C SER A 41 2.76 4.58 -1.62
N VAL A 42 2.07 3.88 -2.53
CA VAL A 42 2.59 2.65 -3.13
C VAL A 42 3.83 2.93 -3.99
N ALA A 43 3.82 3.99 -4.79
CA ALA A 43 4.99 4.35 -5.60
C ALA A 43 6.23 4.62 -4.74
N LEU A 44 6.07 5.35 -3.64
CA LEU A 44 7.15 5.59 -2.67
C LEU A 44 7.56 4.34 -1.91
N ALA A 45 6.65 3.39 -1.69
CA ALA A 45 6.93 2.13 -1.02
C ALA A 45 7.79 1.18 -1.86
N VAL A 46 7.77 1.27 -3.20
CA VAL A 46 8.46 0.33 -4.10
C VAL A 46 9.96 0.26 -3.84
N ILE A 47 10.62 1.42 -3.68
CA ILE A 47 12.08 1.46 -3.47
C ILE A 47 12.48 0.80 -2.15
N PRO A 48 11.94 1.20 -0.98
CA PRO A 48 12.26 0.53 0.28
C PRO A 48 11.82 -0.94 0.28
N ALA A 49 10.71 -1.27 -0.36
CA ALA A 49 10.25 -2.65 -0.50
C ALA A 49 11.25 -3.53 -1.27
N LEU A 50 11.80 -3.01 -2.36
CA LEU A 50 12.81 -3.72 -3.15
C LEU A 50 14.07 -3.98 -2.31
N LEU A 51 14.53 -2.98 -1.57
CA LEU A 51 15.67 -3.12 -0.65
C LEU A 51 15.40 -4.18 0.43
N LEU A 52 14.22 -4.11 1.07
CA LEU A 52 13.80 -5.08 2.08
C LEU A 52 13.71 -6.50 1.52
N ALA A 53 13.17 -6.67 0.31
CA ALA A 53 13.10 -7.96 -0.37
C ALA A 53 14.49 -8.53 -0.66
N MET A 54 15.41 -7.72 -1.16
CA MET A 54 16.81 -8.11 -1.39
C MET A 54 17.51 -8.50 -0.09
N MET A 55 17.33 -7.72 0.97
CA MET A 55 17.83 -8.04 2.31
C MET A 55 17.25 -9.37 2.81
N ARG A 56 15.98 -9.63 2.57
CA ARG A 56 15.28 -10.85 2.98
C ARG A 56 15.80 -12.09 2.23
N LEU A 57 16.26 -11.94 1.00
CA LEU A 57 16.86 -12.99 0.18
C LEU A 57 18.36 -13.17 0.44
N SER A 58 18.98 -12.30 1.24
CA SER A 58 20.40 -12.34 1.56
C SER A 58 20.80 -13.61 2.31
N LYS A 59 22.01 -14.12 2.02
CA LYS A 59 22.64 -15.22 2.78
C LYS A 59 23.07 -14.78 4.19
N ASN A 60 23.31 -13.48 4.39
CA ASN A 60 23.70 -12.94 5.69
C ASN A 60 22.51 -12.94 6.65
N ARG A 61 22.62 -13.69 7.74
CA ARG A 61 21.57 -13.86 8.75
C ARG A 61 21.20 -12.55 9.44
N PHE A 62 22.16 -11.66 9.65
CA PHE A 62 21.92 -10.36 10.30
C PHE A 62 21.08 -9.44 9.39
N VAL A 63 21.47 -9.29 8.12
CA VAL A 63 20.74 -8.49 7.12
C VAL A 63 19.32 -9.01 6.93
N ARG A 64 19.17 -10.34 6.82
CA ARG A 64 17.86 -11.00 6.72
C ARG A 64 17.01 -10.79 7.97
N GLY A 65 17.65 -10.79 9.16
CA GLY A 65 16.99 -10.56 10.44
C GLY A 65 16.40 -9.15 10.56
N ILE A 66 17.17 -8.10 10.19
CA ILE A 66 16.70 -6.71 10.21
C ILE A 66 15.48 -6.54 9.32
N SER A 67 15.56 -6.99 8.06
CA SER A 67 14.42 -6.93 7.13
C SER A 67 13.22 -7.72 7.66
N GLY A 68 13.46 -8.91 8.24
CA GLY A 68 12.42 -9.73 8.84
C GLY A 68 11.73 -9.04 10.01
N ALA A 69 12.48 -8.37 10.89
CA ALA A 69 11.94 -7.63 12.02
C ALA A 69 11.07 -6.44 11.55
N TYR A 70 11.56 -5.66 10.58
CA TYR A 70 10.78 -4.57 9.99
C TYR A 70 9.44 -5.08 9.45
N ILE A 71 9.50 -6.09 8.57
CA ILE A 71 8.30 -6.66 7.94
C ILE A 71 7.34 -7.23 8.99
N ALA A 72 7.86 -7.92 10.01
CA ALA A 72 7.04 -8.45 11.09
C ALA A 72 6.33 -7.34 11.85
N VAL A 73 7.04 -6.28 12.26
CA VAL A 73 6.44 -5.15 13.01
C VAL A 73 5.32 -4.49 12.21
N PHE A 74 5.59 -4.11 10.95
CA PHE A 74 4.60 -3.38 10.15
C PHE A 74 3.40 -4.24 9.74
N ARG A 75 3.55 -5.56 9.58
CA ARG A 75 2.45 -6.46 9.23
C ARG A 75 1.68 -7.02 10.43
N SER A 76 2.23 -6.93 11.64
CA SER A 76 1.56 -7.40 12.86
C SER A 76 0.92 -6.30 13.69
N THR A 77 1.16 -5.03 13.35
CA THR A 77 0.56 -3.88 14.05
C THR A 77 -0.54 -3.24 13.22
N PRO A 78 -1.65 -2.78 13.85
CA PRO A 78 -2.72 -2.09 13.12
C PRO A 78 -2.24 -0.81 12.43
N LEU A 79 -2.66 -0.59 11.19
CA LEU A 79 -2.31 0.61 10.43
C LEU A 79 -2.69 1.92 11.15
N LEU A 80 -3.86 1.94 11.82
CA LEU A 80 -4.29 3.10 12.60
C LEU A 80 -3.30 3.50 13.69
N VAL A 81 -2.69 2.50 14.37
CA VAL A 81 -1.66 2.75 15.40
C VAL A 81 -0.40 3.31 14.76
N GLN A 82 0.04 2.75 13.63
CA GLN A 82 1.20 3.25 12.88
C GLN A 82 0.99 4.70 12.41
N LEU A 83 -0.19 4.99 11.85
CA LEU A 83 -0.58 6.32 11.42
C LEU A 83 -0.54 7.30 12.61
N SER A 84 -1.11 6.92 13.75
CA SER A 84 -1.14 7.74 14.94
C SER A 84 0.27 8.05 15.48
N ILE A 85 1.16 7.07 15.51
CA ILE A 85 2.55 7.25 15.94
C ILE A 85 3.28 8.19 14.98
N ILE A 86 3.08 8.04 13.68
CA ILE A 86 3.74 8.88 12.68
C ILE A 86 3.17 10.30 12.72
N TYR A 87 1.85 10.44 12.74
CA TYR A 87 1.19 11.74 12.70
C TYR A 87 1.44 12.56 13.97
N PHE A 88 1.16 11.98 15.14
CA PHE A 88 1.26 12.67 16.43
C PHE A 88 2.64 12.52 17.10
N GLY A 89 3.40 11.47 16.77
CA GLY A 89 4.74 11.26 17.31
C GLY A 89 5.81 11.98 16.49
N LEU A 90 5.93 11.63 15.21
CA LEU A 90 7.02 12.14 14.37
C LEU A 90 6.71 13.53 13.82
N PHE A 91 5.54 13.74 13.19
CA PHE A 91 5.21 14.98 12.50
C PHE A 91 4.76 16.11 13.44
N GLN A 92 4.51 15.83 14.72
CA GLN A 92 4.30 16.88 15.72
C GLN A 92 5.51 17.79 15.86
N PHE A 93 6.72 17.25 15.68
CA PHE A 93 7.99 18.02 15.79
C PHE A 93 8.42 18.66 14.47
N ILE A 94 7.71 18.38 13.36
CA ILE A 94 8.01 18.89 12.04
C ILE A 94 6.94 19.91 11.65
N ASN A 95 7.32 21.19 11.57
CA ASN A 95 6.41 22.26 11.14
C ASN A 95 6.18 22.16 9.62
N LEU A 96 5.20 21.36 9.21
CA LEU A 96 4.79 21.31 7.81
C LEU A 96 3.94 22.54 7.45
N PRO A 97 4.16 23.12 6.26
CA PRO A 97 3.40 24.28 5.82
C PRO A 97 1.92 23.93 5.64
N ARG A 98 1.04 24.87 6.05
CA ARG A 98 -0.42 24.73 6.02
C ARG A 98 -1.02 25.32 4.74
N TYR A 99 -0.42 25.08 3.59
CA TYR A 99 -1.03 25.51 2.32
C TYR A 99 -1.70 24.31 1.60
N LEU A 100 -2.64 24.66 0.74
CA LEU A 100 -3.38 23.70 -0.08
C LEU A 100 -2.68 23.53 -1.43
N LEU A 101 -2.19 22.32 -1.70
CA LEU A 101 -1.72 21.94 -3.03
C LEU A 101 -2.96 21.63 -3.90
N PHE A 102 -2.98 22.16 -5.12
CA PHE A 102 -4.15 22.06 -6.04
C PHE A 102 -5.49 22.55 -5.45
N GLY A 103 -5.44 23.39 -4.40
CA GLY A 103 -6.63 23.97 -3.78
C GLY A 103 -7.43 23.04 -2.85
N PHE A 104 -7.05 21.75 -2.73
CA PHE A 104 -7.78 20.79 -1.87
C PHE A 104 -6.90 19.84 -1.06
N ILE A 105 -5.59 19.74 -1.34
CA ILE A 105 -4.68 18.84 -0.63
C ILE A 105 -3.94 19.61 0.45
N ALA A 106 -4.33 19.42 1.70
CA ALA A 106 -3.62 19.99 2.85
C ALA A 106 -2.29 19.25 3.09
N ILE A 107 -1.15 19.88 2.79
CA ILE A 107 0.19 19.29 2.88
C ILE A 107 0.48 18.73 4.26
N ASN A 108 0.11 19.45 5.31
CA ASN A 108 0.32 19.03 6.70
C ASN A 108 -0.46 17.77 7.11
N ARG A 109 -1.45 17.36 6.35
CA ARG A 109 -2.19 16.09 6.54
C ARG A 109 -1.78 15.03 5.53
N PHE A 110 -1.56 15.44 4.29
CA PHE A 110 -1.21 14.54 3.20
C PHE A 110 0.14 13.86 3.41
N VAL A 111 1.17 14.64 3.76
CA VAL A 111 2.53 14.10 3.91
C VAL A 111 2.65 13.05 5.01
N PRO A 112 2.15 13.26 6.23
CA PRO A 112 2.16 12.21 7.25
C PRO A 112 1.39 10.95 6.84
N GLY A 113 0.23 11.13 6.17
CA GLY A 113 -0.56 10.02 5.63
C GLY A 113 0.21 9.21 4.60
N VAL A 114 0.82 9.88 3.63
CA VAL A 114 1.67 9.23 2.61
C VAL A 114 2.84 8.47 3.25
N VAL A 115 3.52 9.08 4.22
CA VAL A 115 4.66 8.43 4.89
C VAL A 115 4.22 7.18 5.65
N ALA A 116 3.13 7.27 6.42
CA ALA A 116 2.60 6.13 7.17
C ALA A 116 2.19 4.98 6.25
N LEU A 117 1.42 5.29 5.22
CA LEU A 117 0.97 4.31 4.23
C LEU A 117 2.14 3.72 3.44
N ALA A 118 3.14 4.53 3.04
CA ALA A 118 4.30 4.06 2.32
C ALA A 118 5.18 3.12 3.16
N LEU A 119 5.38 3.41 4.44
CA LEU A 119 6.12 2.53 5.35
C LEU A 119 5.38 1.21 5.55
N ASN A 120 4.07 1.25 5.75
CA ASN A 120 3.25 0.06 5.87
C ASN A 120 3.29 -0.76 4.57
N SER A 121 2.94 -0.15 3.43
CA SER A 121 2.91 -0.81 2.13
C SER A 121 4.29 -1.37 1.74
N SER A 122 5.40 -0.72 2.13
CA SER A 122 6.74 -1.24 1.85
C SER A 122 6.98 -2.64 2.44
N ALA A 123 6.40 -2.96 3.58
CA ALA A 123 6.50 -4.27 4.19
C ALA A 123 5.70 -5.34 3.42
N TYR A 124 4.50 -4.98 2.92
CA TYR A 124 3.68 -5.88 2.11
C TYR A 124 4.28 -6.08 0.71
N VAL A 125 4.68 -5.01 0.05
CA VAL A 125 5.31 -5.05 -1.28
C VAL A 125 6.64 -5.81 -1.25
N ALA A 126 7.42 -5.70 -0.17
CA ALA A 126 8.66 -6.48 0.00
C ALA A 126 8.39 -8.00 0.00
N GLU A 127 7.33 -8.44 0.69
CA GLU A 127 6.93 -9.85 0.65
C GLU A 127 6.35 -10.26 -0.72
N ILE A 128 5.64 -9.37 -1.41
CA ILE A 128 5.17 -9.60 -2.79
C ILE A 128 6.38 -9.83 -3.71
N PHE A 129 7.40 -8.98 -3.65
CA PHE A 129 8.63 -9.16 -4.44
C PHE A 129 9.34 -10.47 -4.10
N ARG A 130 9.52 -10.75 -2.80
CA ARG A 130 10.15 -12.00 -2.35
C ARG A 130 9.38 -13.22 -2.83
N ALA A 131 8.06 -13.23 -2.66
CA ALA A 131 7.20 -14.33 -3.08
C ALA A 131 7.22 -14.51 -4.61
N GLY A 132 7.17 -13.43 -5.39
CA GLY A 132 7.23 -13.47 -6.85
C GLY A 132 8.53 -14.06 -7.38
N ILE A 133 9.67 -13.76 -6.74
CA ILE A 133 10.97 -14.36 -7.09
C ILE A 133 11.00 -15.85 -6.73
N LEU A 134 10.51 -16.20 -5.53
CA LEU A 134 10.51 -17.60 -5.06
C LEU A 134 9.49 -18.49 -5.77
N ALA A 135 8.47 -17.89 -6.41
CA ALA A 135 7.49 -18.61 -7.21
C ALA A 135 8.02 -19.06 -8.57
N VAL A 136 9.17 -18.55 -9.01
CA VAL A 136 9.82 -19.05 -10.23
C VAL A 136 10.43 -20.41 -9.93
N ASP A 137 10.12 -21.39 -10.77
CA ASP A 137 10.62 -22.75 -10.63
C ASP A 137 12.15 -22.80 -10.61
N LYS A 138 12.72 -23.57 -9.68
CA LYS A 138 14.18 -23.69 -9.51
C LYS A 138 14.84 -24.29 -10.76
N GLY A 139 14.14 -25.18 -11.47
CA GLY A 139 14.60 -25.77 -12.72
C GLY A 139 14.91 -24.72 -13.80
N GLN A 140 14.24 -23.54 -13.77
CA GLN A 140 14.57 -22.46 -14.67
C GLN A 140 15.98 -21.92 -14.41
N THR A 141 16.35 -21.79 -13.15
CA THR A 141 17.70 -21.34 -12.77
C THR A 141 18.73 -22.43 -13.09
N GLU A 142 18.41 -23.70 -12.82
CA GLU A 142 19.27 -24.85 -13.09
C GLU A 142 19.53 -25.01 -14.59
N ALA A 143 18.48 -24.93 -15.41
CA ALA A 143 18.59 -24.99 -16.88
C ALA A 143 19.46 -23.85 -17.43
N ALA A 144 19.22 -22.62 -16.95
CA ALA A 144 20.03 -21.46 -17.33
C ALA A 144 21.52 -21.65 -16.96
N ARG A 145 21.79 -22.21 -15.79
CA ARG A 145 23.15 -22.52 -15.31
C ARG A 145 23.80 -23.62 -16.17
N SER A 146 23.06 -24.64 -16.58
CA SER A 146 23.52 -25.71 -17.45
C SER A 146 23.90 -25.22 -18.85
N LEU A 147 23.27 -24.14 -19.31
CA LEU A 147 23.62 -23.44 -20.55
C LEU A 147 24.84 -22.49 -20.40
N GLY A 148 25.54 -22.50 -19.26
CA GLY A 148 26.73 -21.70 -19.01
C GLY A 148 26.49 -20.28 -18.51
N LEU A 149 25.22 -19.89 -18.24
CA LEU A 149 24.95 -18.56 -17.67
C LEU A 149 25.49 -18.46 -16.23
N SER A 150 26.08 -17.34 -15.87
CA SER A 150 26.41 -17.03 -14.48
C SER A 150 25.16 -16.92 -13.62
N GLN A 151 25.28 -17.02 -12.29
CA GLN A 151 24.16 -16.84 -11.36
C GLN A 151 23.42 -15.52 -11.56
N TRP A 152 24.17 -14.43 -11.82
CA TRP A 152 23.63 -13.11 -12.08
C TRP A 152 22.87 -13.05 -13.42
N GLN A 153 23.45 -13.66 -14.47
CA GLN A 153 22.79 -13.73 -15.78
C GLN A 153 21.51 -14.55 -15.73
N ALA A 154 21.51 -15.72 -15.06
CA ALA A 154 20.33 -16.52 -14.83
C ALA A 154 19.25 -15.73 -14.07
N MET A 155 19.62 -15.00 -13.02
CA MET A 155 18.70 -14.15 -12.28
C MET A 155 18.12 -13.04 -13.18
N LYS A 156 18.97 -12.32 -13.90
CA LYS A 156 18.54 -11.15 -14.70
C LYS A 156 17.74 -11.54 -15.95
N LEU A 157 18.16 -12.59 -16.66
CA LEU A 157 17.61 -12.92 -17.96
C LEU A 157 16.47 -13.94 -17.91
N VAL A 158 16.42 -14.77 -16.86
CA VAL A 158 15.45 -15.87 -16.77
C VAL A 158 14.48 -15.67 -15.60
N VAL A 159 15.01 -15.49 -14.38
CA VAL A 159 14.18 -15.45 -13.16
C VAL A 159 13.42 -14.12 -13.07
N LEU A 160 14.11 -12.99 -13.20
CA LEU A 160 13.51 -11.68 -12.98
C LEU A 160 12.35 -11.36 -13.92
N PRO A 161 12.40 -11.64 -15.26
CA PRO A 161 11.26 -11.42 -16.13
C PRO A 161 10.03 -12.25 -15.76
N GLN A 162 10.23 -13.48 -15.28
CA GLN A 162 9.15 -14.35 -14.82
C GLN A 162 8.60 -13.85 -13.46
N ALA A 163 9.48 -13.48 -12.54
CA ALA A 163 9.10 -12.93 -11.25
C ALA A 163 8.25 -11.65 -11.39
N ILE A 164 8.59 -10.76 -12.32
CA ILE A 164 7.80 -9.54 -12.58
C ILE A 164 6.36 -9.89 -12.99
N LYS A 165 6.17 -10.90 -13.84
CA LYS A 165 4.82 -11.36 -14.22
C LYS A 165 4.01 -11.85 -13.02
N ASN A 166 4.65 -12.52 -12.07
CA ASN A 166 4.01 -12.98 -10.83
C ASN A 166 3.70 -11.83 -9.85
N VAL A 167 4.55 -10.81 -9.84
CA VAL A 167 4.46 -9.65 -8.94
C VAL A 167 3.38 -8.66 -9.37
N LEU A 168 3.23 -8.39 -10.67
CA LEU A 168 2.34 -7.34 -11.19
C LEU A 168 0.88 -7.46 -10.70
N PRO A 169 0.21 -8.64 -10.74
CA PRO A 169 -1.15 -8.76 -10.25
C PRO A 169 -1.26 -8.48 -8.74
N ALA A 170 -0.26 -8.92 -7.96
CA ALA A 170 -0.22 -8.71 -6.53
C ALA A 170 0.01 -7.23 -6.17
N LEU A 171 0.84 -6.51 -6.93
CA LEU A 171 1.01 -5.05 -6.78
C LEU A 171 -0.28 -4.29 -7.13
N ALA A 172 -1.00 -4.71 -8.16
CA ALA A 172 -2.30 -4.11 -8.50
C ALA A 172 -3.30 -4.28 -7.33
N ASN A 173 -3.35 -5.46 -6.71
CA ASN A 173 -4.16 -5.70 -5.53
C ASN A 173 -3.72 -4.85 -4.33
N GLU A 174 -2.42 -4.60 -4.16
CA GLU A 174 -1.91 -3.71 -3.10
C GLU A 174 -2.41 -2.28 -3.29
N VAL A 175 -2.41 -1.75 -4.53
CA VAL A 175 -2.99 -0.41 -4.81
C VAL A 175 -4.47 -0.37 -4.42
N VAL A 176 -5.26 -1.40 -4.75
CA VAL A 176 -6.68 -1.47 -4.36
C VAL A 176 -6.83 -1.52 -2.83
N THR A 177 -5.94 -2.24 -2.15
CA THR A 177 -5.92 -2.30 -0.68
C THR A 177 -5.61 -0.93 -0.09
N MET A 178 -4.61 -0.21 -0.62
CA MET A 178 -4.26 1.14 -0.17
C MET A 178 -5.39 2.16 -0.39
N VAL A 179 -6.17 2.03 -1.47
CA VAL A 179 -7.37 2.85 -1.67
C VAL A 179 -8.38 2.66 -0.54
N LYS A 180 -8.60 1.43 -0.10
CA LYS A 180 -9.49 1.14 1.05
C LYS A 180 -8.89 1.64 2.37
N GLU A 181 -7.62 1.42 2.60
CA GLU A 181 -6.92 1.80 3.83
C GLU A 181 -6.72 3.32 3.96
N SER A 182 -6.66 4.06 2.85
CA SER A 182 -6.56 5.52 2.88
C SER A 182 -7.74 6.20 3.58
N SER A 183 -8.90 5.52 3.69
CA SER A 183 -10.04 6.02 4.46
C SER A 183 -9.70 6.24 5.95
N ILE A 184 -8.74 5.49 6.51
CA ILE A 184 -8.26 5.64 7.88
C ILE A 184 -7.53 6.99 8.06
N CYS A 185 -6.95 7.53 7.01
CA CYS A 185 -6.26 8.84 7.06
C CYS A 185 -7.23 10.03 7.17
N SER A 186 -8.54 9.80 7.03
CA SER A 186 -9.58 10.84 7.18
C SER A 186 -10.03 11.03 8.64
N THR A 187 -9.68 10.09 9.52
CA THR A 187 -9.96 10.15 10.95
C THR A 187 -8.89 10.94 11.67
#